data_ae26757186553af92086911a5905b784
#
_entry.id   ae26757186553af92086911a5905b784
#
_cell.length_a   1.000
_cell.length_b   1.000
_cell.length_c   1.000
_cell.angle_alpha   90.00
_cell.angle_beta   90.00
_cell.angle_gamma   90.00
#
_symmetry.space_group_name_H-M   'P 1'
#
loop_
_entity.id
_entity.type
_entity.pdbx_description
1 polymer ?
#
loop_
_entity_poly.entity_id
_entity_poly.type
_entity_poly.pdbx_seq_one_letter_code
_entity_poly.pdbx_strand_id
1 'polypeptide(L)'
;LASRAALIDAYRNLAETIQGVKITGNTTIKDMITKNDTLRVHFYSIIQGAKIIQPPIFHQQGYVSVEVGIDCKSFSQQFSIPLHTFYKYFPHGKITARGMGIPSSRHFKKSLY
;
A
#
# COMPACT_ATOMS: atom_id res chain seq x y z
N LEU A 1 10.73 -1.59 15.62
CA LEU A 1 9.64 -2.56 15.62
C LEU A 1 8.32 -1.93 15.20
N ALA A 2 7.89 -0.89 15.90
CA ALA A 2 6.66 -0.20 15.55
C ALA A 2 6.76 0.44 14.18
N SER A 3 7.91 1.01 13.83
CA SER A 3 8.15 1.60 12.52
C SER A 3 8.06 0.54 11.41
N ARG A 4 8.60 -0.64 11.67
CA ARG A 4 8.53 -1.73 10.71
C ARG A 4 7.10 -2.23 10.54
N ALA A 5 6.36 -2.35 11.64
CA ALA A 5 4.95 -2.75 11.59
C ALA A 5 4.13 -1.72 10.82
N ALA A 6 4.41 -0.43 11.04
CA ALA A 6 3.73 0.64 10.32
C ALA A 6 4.02 0.57 8.83
N LEU A 7 5.25 0.29 8.45
CA LEU A 7 5.62 0.19 7.04
C LEU A 7 4.95 -1.00 6.36
N ILE A 8 4.92 -2.14 7.02
CA ILE A 8 4.24 -3.33 6.48
C ILE A 8 2.76 -3.04 6.30
N ASP A 9 2.15 -2.38 7.29
CA ASP A 9 0.74 -2.00 7.22
C ASP A 9 0.48 -1.05 6.06
N ALA A 10 1.38 -0.08 5.84
CA ALA A 10 1.25 0.86 4.74
C ALA A 10 1.30 0.16 3.38
N TYR A 11 2.23 -0.76 3.19
CA TYR A 11 2.33 -1.51 1.94
C TYR A 11 1.08 -2.36 1.70
N ARG A 12 0.56 -2.99 2.74
CA ARG A 12 -0.67 -3.77 2.62
C ARG A 12 -1.83 -2.89 2.21
N ASN A 13 -1.96 -1.73 2.84
CA ASN A 13 -3.04 -0.79 2.53
C ASN A 13 -2.89 -0.24 1.10
N LEU A 14 -1.66 0.02 0.65
CA LEU A 14 -1.41 0.45 -0.71
C LEU A 14 -1.86 -0.61 -1.71
N ALA A 15 -1.49 -1.86 -1.47
CA ALA A 15 -1.89 -2.97 -2.33
C ALA A 15 -3.41 -3.09 -2.40
N GLU A 16 -4.09 -3.00 -1.27
CA GLU A 16 -5.56 -3.08 -1.23
C GLU A 16 -6.21 -1.93 -1.99
N THR A 17 -5.67 -0.73 -1.85
CA THR A 17 -6.18 0.44 -2.55
C THR A 17 -6.11 0.25 -4.07
N ILE A 18 -4.97 -0.21 -4.57
CA ILE A 18 -4.79 -0.40 -6.01
C ILE A 18 -5.64 -1.56 -6.52
N GLN A 19 -5.80 -2.62 -5.74
CA GLN A 19 -6.61 -3.77 -6.14
C GLN A 19 -8.07 -3.40 -6.37
N GLY A 20 -8.56 -2.34 -5.74
CA GLY A 20 -9.94 -1.88 -5.92
C GLY A 20 -10.18 -1.08 -7.19
N VAL A 21 -9.14 -0.76 -7.95
CA VAL A 21 -9.29 0.02 -9.18
C VAL A 21 -9.95 -0.81 -10.26
N LYS A 22 -11.03 -0.28 -10.84
CA LYS A 22 -11.73 -0.93 -11.95
C LYS A 22 -11.02 -0.65 -13.26
N ILE A 23 -10.80 -1.69 -14.03
CA ILE A 23 -10.12 -1.61 -15.32
C ILE A 23 -11.12 -1.51 -16.45
N THR A 24 -12.09 -2.44 -16.50
CA THR A 24 -13.09 -2.52 -17.54
C THR A 24 -14.39 -3.00 -16.91
N GLY A 25 -15.46 -2.25 -17.07
CA GLY A 25 -16.75 -2.61 -16.47
C GLY A 25 -16.60 -2.78 -14.96
N ASN A 26 -16.90 -3.96 -14.45
CA ASN A 26 -16.77 -4.28 -13.03
C ASN A 26 -15.50 -5.06 -12.69
N THR A 27 -14.62 -5.28 -13.67
CA THR A 27 -13.39 -6.03 -13.45
C THR A 27 -12.35 -5.14 -12.77
N THR A 28 -11.84 -5.58 -11.64
CA THR A 28 -10.83 -4.84 -10.88
C THR A 28 -9.46 -5.47 -11.08
N ILE A 29 -8.44 -4.74 -10.63
CA ILE A 29 -7.07 -5.30 -10.60
C ILE A 29 -7.04 -6.55 -9.73
N LYS A 30 -7.79 -6.55 -8.61
CA LYS A 30 -7.89 -7.74 -7.76
C LYS A 30 -8.39 -8.95 -8.54
N ASP A 31 -9.39 -8.77 -9.40
CA ASP A 31 -9.90 -9.87 -10.22
C ASP A 31 -8.81 -10.42 -11.14
N MET A 32 -8.03 -9.52 -11.73
CA MET A 32 -6.96 -9.93 -12.64
C MET A 32 -5.87 -10.74 -11.95
N ILE A 33 -5.39 -10.25 -10.80
CA ILE A 33 -4.29 -10.94 -10.11
C ILE A 33 -4.76 -12.19 -9.37
N THR A 34 -6.03 -12.31 -9.06
CA THR A 34 -6.58 -13.53 -8.46
C THR A 34 -6.54 -14.69 -9.44
N LYS A 35 -6.74 -14.41 -10.71
CA LYS A 35 -6.82 -15.44 -11.75
C LYS A 35 -5.48 -15.77 -12.40
N ASN A 36 -4.44 -15.00 -12.11
CA ASN A 36 -3.16 -15.14 -12.81
C ASN A 36 -2.00 -14.97 -11.85
N ASP A 37 -1.33 -16.08 -11.56
CA ASP A 37 -0.22 -16.09 -10.59
C ASP A 37 0.94 -15.18 -11.02
N THR A 38 1.25 -15.17 -12.31
CA THR A 38 2.33 -14.34 -12.84
C THR A 38 2.04 -12.87 -12.65
N LEU A 39 0.80 -12.45 -12.94
CA LEU A 39 0.39 -11.07 -12.71
C LEU A 39 0.40 -10.72 -11.23
N ARG A 40 -0.01 -11.65 -10.38
CA ARG A 40 -0.01 -11.42 -8.94
C ARG A 40 1.40 -11.17 -8.41
N VAL A 41 2.35 -12.01 -8.81
CA VAL A 41 3.75 -11.83 -8.40
C VAL A 41 4.28 -10.50 -8.91
N HIS A 42 3.98 -10.16 -10.16
CA HIS A 42 4.41 -8.90 -10.75
C HIS A 42 3.80 -7.71 -10.00
N PHE A 43 2.52 -7.78 -9.69
CA PHE A 43 1.82 -6.73 -8.93
C PHE A 43 2.53 -6.45 -7.61
N TYR A 44 2.79 -7.49 -6.82
CA TYR A 44 3.41 -7.28 -5.51
C TYR A 44 4.86 -6.82 -5.61
N SER A 45 5.56 -7.18 -6.68
CA SER A 45 6.92 -6.66 -6.90
C SER A 45 6.89 -5.15 -7.13
N ILE A 46 5.87 -4.65 -7.83
CA ILE A 46 5.71 -3.21 -8.04
C ILE A 46 5.40 -2.52 -6.71
N ILE A 47 4.50 -3.10 -5.92
CA ILE A 47 4.13 -2.54 -4.62
C ILE A 47 5.36 -2.41 -3.72
N GLN A 48 6.24 -3.40 -3.72
CA GLN A 48 7.47 -3.35 -2.92
C GLN A 48 8.40 -2.21 -3.35
N GLY A 49 8.24 -1.72 -4.56
CA GLY A 49 9.01 -0.58 -5.06
C GLY A 49 8.43 0.77 -4.69
N ALA A 50 7.33 0.83 -3.98
CA ALA A 50 6.74 2.09 -3.54
C ALA A 50 7.69 2.83 -2.61
N LYS A 51 7.64 4.16 -2.67
CA LYS A 51 8.54 5.01 -1.89
C LYS A 51 7.90 5.42 -0.58
N ILE A 52 8.74 5.59 0.43
CA ILE A 52 8.28 6.18 1.68
C ILE A 52 8.14 7.68 1.44
N ILE A 53 6.89 8.17 1.51
CA ILE A 53 6.58 9.58 1.32
C ILE A 53 6.72 10.32 2.63
N GLN A 54 6.24 9.71 3.70
CA GLN A 54 6.37 10.26 5.03
C GLN A 54 7.08 9.23 5.91
N PRO A 55 8.27 9.56 6.42
CA PRO A 55 8.98 8.65 7.32
C PRO A 55 8.21 8.44 8.61
N PRO A 56 8.57 7.44 9.42
CA PRO A 56 7.85 7.13 10.65
C PRO A 56 7.73 8.33 11.58
N ILE A 57 6.52 8.56 12.05
CA ILE A 57 6.21 9.61 13.03
C ILE A 57 5.64 8.94 14.27
N PHE A 58 6.24 9.24 15.43
CA PHE A 58 5.73 8.78 16.70
C PHE A 58 4.69 9.77 17.21
N HIS A 59 3.49 9.27 17.42
CA HIS A 59 2.37 10.09 17.89
C HIS A 59 2.23 9.98 19.41
N GLN A 60 1.80 11.06 20.03
CA GLN A 60 1.63 11.10 21.48
C GLN A 60 0.62 10.07 21.97
N GLN A 61 -0.33 9.69 21.12
CA GLN A 61 -1.33 8.69 21.44
C GLN A 61 -0.77 7.27 21.51
N GLY A 62 0.51 7.08 21.20
CA GLY A 62 1.19 5.80 21.38
C GLY A 62 1.22 4.93 20.14
N TYR A 63 1.19 5.51 18.96
CA TYR A 63 1.34 4.76 17.73
C TYR A 63 2.33 5.44 16.79
N VAL A 64 2.83 4.68 15.83
CA VAL A 64 3.72 5.17 14.78
C VAL A 64 2.96 5.13 13.48
N SER A 65 3.09 6.17 12.65
CA SER A 65 2.51 6.18 11.31
C SER A 65 3.59 6.38 10.26
N VAL A 66 3.34 5.85 9.07
CA VAL A 66 4.21 6.02 7.92
C VAL A 66 3.31 6.09 6.68
N GLU A 67 3.79 6.77 5.65
CA GLU A 67 3.05 6.84 4.39
C GLU A 67 3.95 6.41 3.25
N VAL A 68 3.41 5.58 2.36
CA VAL A 68 4.09 5.12 1.16
C VAL A 68 3.28 5.51 -0.07
N GLY A 69 3.93 5.56 -1.21
CA GLY A 69 3.23 5.93 -2.42
C GLY A 69 3.96 5.51 -3.68
N ILE A 70 3.20 5.51 -4.76
CA ILE A 70 3.72 5.21 -6.09
C ILE A 70 3.02 6.13 -7.08
N ASP A 71 3.76 6.61 -8.10
CA ASP A 71 3.16 7.43 -9.14
C ASP A 71 2.26 6.58 -10.02
N CYS A 72 1.09 7.12 -10.37
CA CYS A 72 0.17 6.46 -11.29
C CYS A 72 0.85 6.12 -12.60
N LYS A 73 1.68 7.04 -13.12
CA LYS A 73 2.39 6.83 -14.37
C LYS A 73 3.34 5.64 -14.27
N SER A 74 4.07 5.53 -13.17
CA SER A 74 4.98 4.42 -12.94
C SER A 74 4.25 3.10 -12.87
N PHE A 75 3.16 3.05 -12.11
CA PHE A 75 2.37 1.82 -12.00
C PHE A 75 1.75 1.43 -13.34
N SER A 76 1.19 2.43 -14.05
CA SER A 76 0.58 2.22 -15.36
C SER A 76 1.57 1.60 -16.34
N GLN A 77 2.80 2.11 -16.38
CA GLN A 77 3.82 1.59 -17.28
C GLN A 77 4.24 0.18 -16.91
N GLN A 78 4.43 -0.09 -15.62
CA GLN A 78 4.92 -1.39 -15.17
C GLN A 78 3.86 -2.47 -15.26
N PHE A 79 2.60 -2.13 -15.06
CA PHE A 79 1.51 -3.10 -15.07
C PHE A 79 0.72 -3.10 -16.37
N SER A 80 1.10 -2.27 -17.33
CA SER A 80 0.50 -2.20 -18.67
C SER A 80 -1.00 -1.89 -18.65
N ILE A 81 -1.38 -0.94 -17.81
CA ILE A 81 -2.76 -0.44 -17.74
C ILE A 81 -2.77 1.02 -18.16
N PRO A 82 -3.77 1.47 -18.95
CA PRO A 82 -3.82 2.86 -19.41
C PRO A 82 -3.83 3.84 -18.23
N LEU A 83 -3.04 4.90 -18.35
CA LEU A 83 -2.87 5.88 -17.28
C LEU A 83 -4.19 6.53 -16.86
N HIS A 84 -5.08 6.80 -17.81
CA HIS A 84 -6.35 7.46 -17.50
C HIS A 84 -7.22 6.63 -16.55
N THR A 85 -7.00 5.32 -16.50
CA THR A 85 -7.72 4.45 -15.59
C THR A 85 -7.50 4.86 -14.14
N PHE A 86 -6.28 5.30 -13.83
CA PHE A 86 -5.90 5.66 -12.48
C PHE A 86 -6.29 7.09 -12.10
N TYR A 87 -6.29 8.02 -13.04
CA TYR A 87 -6.62 9.41 -12.75
C TYR A 87 -8.04 9.62 -12.26
N LYS A 88 -8.91 8.70 -12.60
CA LYS A 88 -10.29 8.70 -12.11
C LYS A 88 -10.34 8.56 -10.59
N TYR A 89 -9.44 7.75 -10.03
CA TYR A 89 -9.37 7.49 -8.60
C TYR A 89 -8.34 8.37 -7.89
N PHE A 90 -7.29 8.75 -8.61
CA PHE A 90 -6.15 9.46 -8.04
C PHE A 90 -5.82 10.67 -8.92
N PRO A 91 -6.65 11.73 -8.84
CA PRO A 91 -6.51 12.85 -9.76
C PRO A 91 -5.19 13.62 -9.64
N HIS A 92 -4.49 13.47 -8.51
CA HIS A 92 -3.18 14.13 -8.34
C HIS A 92 -2.02 13.29 -8.87
N GLY A 93 -2.31 12.14 -9.47
CA GLY A 93 -1.29 11.33 -10.11
C GLY A 93 -0.47 10.46 -9.17
N LYS A 94 -0.85 10.37 -7.91
CA LYS A 94 -0.17 9.54 -6.91
C LYS A 94 -1.14 8.64 -6.19
N ILE A 95 -0.70 7.42 -5.94
CA ILE A 95 -1.45 6.47 -5.13
C ILE A 95 -0.70 6.34 -3.81
N THR A 96 -1.34 6.72 -2.72
CA THR A 96 -0.69 6.71 -1.41
C THR A 96 -1.50 5.90 -0.41
N ALA A 97 -0.81 5.42 0.61
CA ALA A 97 -1.46 4.73 1.71
C ALA A 97 -0.66 4.93 2.99
N ARG A 98 -1.37 5.00 4.09
CA ARG A 98 -0.77 5.12 5.41
C ARG A 98 -0.84 3.79 6.12
N GLY A 99 0.12 3.58 6.99
CA GLY A 99 0.13 2.43 7.86
C GLY A 99 0.42 2.84 9.27
N MET A 100 0.02 2.00 10.21
CA MET A 100 0.22 2.26 11.63
C MET A 100 0.81 1.06 12.32
N GLY A 101 1.67 1.33 13.30
CA GLY A 101 2.24 0.33 14.18
C GLY A 101 2.14 0.78 15.61
N ILE A 102 1.94 -0.18 16.52
CA ILE A 102 1.84 0.14 17.95
C ILE A 102 3.10 -0.36 18.62
N PRO A 103 3.90 0.56 19.22
CA PRO A 103 5.11 0.14 19.90
C PRO A 103 4.79 -0.48 21.25
N SER A 104 5.57 -1.46 21.63
CA SER A 104 5.69 -1.99 22.99
C SER A 104 4.44 -2.54 23.68
N SER A 105 3.25 -2.39 23.12
CA SER A 105 2.05 -2.87 23.81
C SER A 105 2.12 -4.38 24.11
N ARG A 106 2.72 -5.11 23.17
CA ARG A 106 2.87 -6.55 23.31
C ARG A 106 3.90 -6.90 24.38
N HIS A 107 4.98 -6.17 24.43
CA HIS A 107 6.01 -6.35 25.44
C HIS A 107 5.49 -6.01 26.82
N PHE A 108 4.72 -4.96 26.89
CA PHE A 108 4.13 -4.54 28.14
C PHE A 108 3.23 -5.63 28.72
N LYS A 109 2.40 -6.25 27.88
CA LYS A 109 1.55 -7.35 28.31
C LYS A 109 2.35 -8.53 28.81
N LYS A 110 3.44 -8.87 28.13
CA LYS A 110 4.29 -9.96 28.56
C LYS A 110 4.94 -9.72 29.90
N SER A 111 5.32 -8.49 30.16
CA SER A 111 5.98 -8.16 31.41
C SER A 111 5.05 -8.18 32.60
N LEU A 112 3.74 -8.15 32.36
CA LEU A 112 2.75 -8.26 33.42
C LEU A 112 2.55 -9.70 33.93
N TYR A 113 2.99 -10.66 33.17
CA TYR A 113 2.81 -12.06 33.48
C TYR A 113 4.14 -12.79 33.62
#